data_b5fffebd8eed548d7f95c7b0bcb567d7
#
_entry.id   b5fffebd8eed548d7f95c7b0bcb567d7
#
_cell.length_a   1.000
_cell.length_b   1.000
_cell.length_c   1.000
_cell.angle_alpha   90.00
_cell.angle_beta   90.00
_cell.angle_gamma   90.00
#
_symmetry.space_group_name_H-M   'P 1'
#
loop_
_entity.id
_entity.type
_entity.pdbx_description
1 polymer ?
#
loop_
_entity_poly.entity_id
_entity_poly.type
_entity_poly.pdbx_seq_one_letter_code
_entity_poly.pdbx_strand_id
1 'polypeptide(L)'
;MIFQQILNEEAGCLSYLIGCGQAGEAAVVDPARDRVDEYMALARRKGLTVTHVFDTHLHADHISGNQALADQTGARILMHPAADAAFPTTPIEDEETILIGNVAFRVLHTPGHTPESVSLLVTDRSRGEEPWFIL
;
A
#
# COMPACT_ATOMS: atom_id res chain seq x y z
N MET A 1 -8.18 12.85 2.97
CA MET A 1 -7.18 11.87 2.48
C MET A 1 -5.98 12.61 1.87
N ILE A 2 -4.77 12.11 2.08
CA ILE A 2 -3.53 12.53 1.40
C ILE A 2 -3.20 11.43 0.38
N PHE A 3 -2.92 11.83 -0.86
CA PHE A 3 -2.58 10.91 -1.96
C PHE A 3 -1.32 11.43 -2.66
N GLN A 4 -0.32 10.58 -2.81
CA GLN A 4 0.91 10.87 -3.55
C GLN A 4 1.26 9.66 -4.42
N GLN A 5 1.40 9.89 -5.69
CA GLN A 5 1.90 8.94 -6.66
C GLN A 5 3.41 9.15 -6.81
N ILE A 6 4.18 8.08 -6.80
CA ILE A 6 5.63 8.08 -6.95
C ILE A 6 5.96 7.22 -8.17
N LEU A 7 6.42 7.87 -9.24
CA LEU A 7 6.81 7.21 -10.48
C LEU A 7 8.30 6.86 -10.44
N ASN A 8 8.62 5.62 -10.72
CA ASN A 8 9.96 5.19 -11.06
C ASN A 8 10.08 5.17 -12.61
N GLU A 9 10.61 6.25 -13.19
CA GLU A 9 10.68 6.40 -14.64
C GLU A 9 11.60 5.34 -15.28
N GLU A 10 12.67 4.91 -14.59
CA GLU A 10 13.60 3.92 -15.11
C GLU A 10 13.00 2.52 -15.20
N ALA A 11 12.21 2.13 -14.20
CA ALA A 11 11.55 0.82 -14.15
C ALA A 11 10.14 0.85 -14.74
N GLY A 12 9.56 2.04 -14.97
CA GLY A 12 8.17 2.19 -15.40
C GLY A 12 7.13 1.81 -14.35
N CYS A 13 7.55 1.72 -13.06
CA CYS A 13 6.71 1.28 -11.96
C CYS A 13 6.12 2.45 -11.19
N LEU A 14 4.94 2.24 -10.63
CA LEU A 14 4.24 3.19 -9.77
C LEU A 14 4.12 2.65 -8.35
N SER A 15 4.39 3.52 -7.38
CA SER A 15 4.04 3.29 -5.99
C SER A 15 3.25 4.46 -5.44
N TYR A 16 2.56 4.24 -4.32
CA TYR A 16 1.66 5.25 -3.78
C TYR A 16 1.83 5.39 -2.27
N LEU A 17 1.82 6.64 -1.78
CA LEU A 17 1.64 6.95 -0.37
C LEU A 17 0.23 7.51 -0.18
N ILE A 18 -0.58 6.81 0.61
CA ILE A 18 -1.98 7.18 0.85
C ILE A 18 -2.22 7.22 2.35
N GLY A 19 -2.73 8.34 2.87
CA GLY A 19 -2.89 8.49 4.30
C GLY A 19 -4.05 9.36 4.74
N CYS A 20 -4.36 9.23 6.02
CA CYS A 20 -5.33 10.05 6.74
C CYS A 20 -4.60 11.12 7.55
N GLY A 21 -4.68 12.39 7.11
CA GLY A 21 -4.04 13.49 7.84
C GLY A 21 -4.59 13.71 9.25
N GLN A 22 -5.84 13.32 9.54
CA GLN A 22 -6.41 13.42 10.87
C GLN A 22 -5.88 12.36 11.83
N ALA A 23 -5.67 11.12 11.32
CA ALA A 23 -5.11 10.02 12.11
C ALA A 23 -3.56 10.10 12.19
N GLY A 24 -2.92 10.80 11.24
CA GLY A 24 -1.47 10.81 11.13
C GLY A 24 -0.89 9.48 10.63
N GLU A 25 -1.69 8.67 9.95
CA GLU A 25 -1.34 7.32 9.50
C GLU A 25 -1.39 7.21 7.99
N ALA A 26 -0.55 6.34 7.43
CA ALA A 26 -0.51 6.08 5.99
C ALA A 26 -0.20 4.62 5.65
N ALA A 27 -0.60 4.25 4.43
CA ALA A 27 -0.08 3.10 3.72
C ALA A 27 0.90 3.52 2.61
N VAL A 28 1.85 2.63 2.31
CA VAL A 28 2.58 2.63 1.04
C VAL A 28 2.12 1.43 0.24
N VAL A 29 1.81 1.64 -1.04
CA VAL A 29 1.37 0.58 -1.96
C VAL A 29 2.46 0.36 -3.00
N ASP A 30 2.83 -0.89 -3.21
CA ASP A 30 3.85 -1.37 -4.15
C ASP A 30 5.20 -0.62 -4.04
N PRO A 31 5.82 -0.59 -2.85
CA PRO A 31 7.04 0.14 -2.64
C PRO A 31 8.24 -0.51 -3.33
N ALA A 32 9.07 0.27 -4.02
CA ALA A 32 10.38 -0.17 -4.47
C ALA A 32 11.43 -0.01 -3.35
N ARG A 33 12.32 -1.00 -3.20
CA ARG A 33 13.30 -1.05 -2.11
C ARG A 33 14.30 0.11 -2.14
N ASP A 34 14.72 0.51 -3.30
CA ASP A 34 15.68 1.61 -3.53
C ASP A 34 15.08 3.01 -3.22
N ARG A 35 13.76 3.08 -3.00
CA ARG A 35 13.03 4.32 -2.70
C ARG A 35 12.46 4.41 -1.28
N VAL A 36 12.82 3.49 -0.40
CA VAL A 36 12.31 3.47 0.99
C VAL A 36 12.53 4.80 1.71
N ASP A 37 13.71 5.40 1.57
CA ASP A 37 14.02 6.70 2.19
C ASP A 37 13.14 7.83 1.62
N GLU A 38 12.76 7.76 0.36
CA GLU A 38 11.85 8.73 -0.28
C GLU A 38 10.45 8.65 0.33
N TYR A 39 9.89 7.42 0.48
CA TYR A 39 8.58 7.22 1.12
C TYR A 39 8.59 7.73 2.56
N MET A 40 9.63 7.42 3.31
CA MET A 40 9.79 7.85 4.69
C MET A 40 9.92 9.37 4.81
N ALA A 41 10.70 10.02 3.93
CA ALA A 41 10.82 11.46 3.89
C ALA A 41 9.49 12.14 3.50
N LEU A 42 8.77 11.55 2.55
CA LEU A 42 7.46 12.04 2.12
C LEU A 42 6.42 11.95 3.24
N ALA A 43 6.33 10.80 3.92
CA ALA A 43 5.44 10.59 5.06
C ALA A 43 5.71 11.63 6.15
N ARG A 44 6.99 11.80 6.56
CA ARG A 44 7.39 12.80 7.56
C ARG A 44 7.00 14.22 7.17
N ARG A 45 7.24 14.63 5.91
CA ARG A 45 6.83 15.97 5.43
C ARG A 45 5.32 16.20 5.50
N LYS A 46 4.53 15.12 5.39
CA LYS A 46 3.05 15.18 5.46
C LYS A 46 2.51 14.96 6.87
N GLY A 47 3.38 14.78 7.88
CA GLY A 47 2.96 14.47 9.25
C GLY A 47 2.31 13.11 9.40
N LEU A 48 2.75 12.13 8.61
CA LEU A 48 2.21 10.77 8.57
C LEU A 48 3.24 9.76 9.08
N THR A 49 2.75 8.73 9.76
CA THR A 49 3.48 7.50 10.09
C THR A 49 3.03 6.39 9.16
N VAL A 50 3.96 5.69 8.55
CA VAL A 50 3.64 4.50 7.74
C VAL A 50 3.30 3.35 8.68
N THR A 51 2.06 2.89 8.65
CA THR A 51 1.52 1.82 9.49
C THR A 51 1.16 0.56 8.70
N HIS A 52 1.04 0.69 7.39
CA HIS A 52 0.66 -0.37 6.48
C HIS A 52 1.50 -0.31 5.20
N VAL A 53 1.80 -1.48 4.67
CA VAL A 53 2.41 -1.64 3.34
C VAL A 53 1.60 -2.68 2.59
N PHE A 54 1.09 -2.32 1.42
CA PHE A 54 0.43 -3.25 0.51
C PHE A 54 1.37 -3.62 -0.63
N ASP A 55 1.52 -4.90 -0.91
CA ASP A 55 1.97 -5.36 -2.22
C ASP A 55 0.75 -5.94 -2.95
N THR A 56 0.39 -5.35 -4.09
CA THR A 56 -0.75 -5.81 -4.89
C THR A 56 -0.52 -7.19 -5.48
N HIS A 57 0.73 -7.56 -5.69
CA HIS A 57 1.18 -8.86 -6.16
C HIS A 57 2.68 -9.06 -5.85
N LEU A 58 3.23 -10.24 -6.12
CA LEU A 58 4.68 -10.47 -6.08
C LEU A 58 5.33 -9.86 -7.32
N HIS A 59 6.13 -8.83 -7.10
CA HIS A 59 6.81 -8.12 -8.18
C HIS A 59 7.99 -8.92 -8.73
N ALA A 60 8.06 -9.11 -10.04
CA ALA A 60 9.18 -9.74 -10.73
C ALA A 60 10.15 -8.72 -11.36
N ASP A 61 9.72 -7.50 -11.52
CA ASP A 61 10.41 -6.40 -12.20
C ASP A 61 11.26 -5.52 -11.27
N HIS A 62 10.97 -5.55 -9.98
CA HIS A 62 11.76 -4.85 -8.94
C HIS A 62 11.72 -5.59 -7.61
N ILE A 63 12.63 -5.22 -6.71
CA ILE A 63 12.63 -5.73 -5.34
C ILE A 63 11.69 -4.85 -4.51
N SER A 64 10.66 -5.46 -3.90
CA SER A 64 9.75 -4.72 -3.02
C SER A 64 10.48 -4.12 -1.80
N GLY A 65 10.08 -2.94 -1.42
CA GLY A 65 10.52 -2.22 -0.22
C GLY A 65 9.73 -2.60 1.04
N ASN A 66 8.81 -3.56 0.97
CA ASN A 66 7.87 -3.89 2.04
C ASN A 66 8.56 -4.24 3.36
N GLN A 67 9.53 -5.17 3.35
CA GLN A 67 10.27 -5.57 4.56
C GLN A 67 11.10 -4.41 5.12
N ALA A 68 11.77 -3.66 4.25
CA ALA A 68 12.59 -2.53 4.69
C ALA A 68 11.74 -1.41 5.34
N LEU A 69 10.53 -1.17 4.84
CA LEU A 69 9.57 -0.26 5.48
C LEU A 69 9.06 -0.83 6.80
N ALA A 70 8.69 -2.12 6.84
CA ALA A 70 8.24 -2.79 8.06
C ALA A 70 9.31 -2.76 9.16
N ASP A 71 10.58 -3.05 8.81
CA ASP A 71 11.71 -3.02 9.76
C ASP A 71 11.93 -1.60 10.35
N GLN A 72 11.73 -0.55 9.56
CA GLN A 72 11.94 0.83 10.02
C GLN A 72 10.76 1.41 10.79
N THR A 73 9.54 0.94 10.54
CA THR A 73 8.31 1.59 11.03
C THR A 73 7.45 0.72 11.92
N GLY A 74 7.64 -0.61 11.88
CA GLY A 74 6.72 -1.57 12.47
C GLY A 74 5.42 -1.74 11.65
N ALA A 75 5.38 -1.26 10.41
CA ALA A 75 4.21 -1.39 9.54
C ALA A 75 3.88 -2.84 9.23
N ARG A 76 2.59 -3.14 9.12
CA ARG A 76 2.13 -4.46 8.69
C ARG A 76 2.26 -4.59 7.17
N ILE A 77 2.81 -5.69 6.71
CA ILE A 77 2.85 -6.04 5.28
C ILE A 77 1.59 -6.81 4.95
N LEU A 78 0.81 -6.31 4.01
CA LEU A 78 -0.50 -6.80 3.61
C LEU A 78 -0.42 -7.37 2.20
N MET A 79 -0.75 -8.65 2.05
CA MET A 79 -0.74 -9.37 0.77
C MET A 79 -1.86 -10.41 0.74
N HIS A 80 -2.32 -10.76 -0.45
CA HIS A 80 -3.24 -11.88 -0.61
C HIS A 80 -2.53 -13.20 -0.24
N PRO A 81 -3.16 -14.14 0.49
CA PRO A 81 -2.52 -15.36 0.98
C PRO A 81 -1.98 -16.26 -0.14
N ALA A 82 -2.53 -16.20 -1.35
CA ALA A 82 -2.01 -16.95 -2.51
C ALA A 82 -0.61 -16.50 -2.96
N ALA A 83 -0.07 -15.40 -2.42
CA ALA A 83 1.31 -14.97 -2.65
C ALA A 83 2.34 -15.96 -2.08
N ASP A 84 1.97 -16.75 -1.06
CA ASP A 84 2.86 -17.71 -0.39
C ASP A 84 4.24 -17.11 -0.07
N ALA A 85 4.22 -15.89 0.47
CA ALA A 85 5.43 -15.11 0.73
C ALA A 85 6.34 -15.80 1.76
N ALA A 86 7.65 -15.82 1.49
CA ALA A 86 8.64 -16.43 2.38
C ALA A 86 8.98 -15.61 3.64
N PHE A 87 8.22 -14.55 3.92
CA PHE A 87 8.37 -13.65 5.07
C PHE A 87 7.01 -13.38 5.71
N PRO A 88 6.96 -12.90 6.97
CA PRO A 88 5.71 -12.63 7.67
C PRO A 88 4.86 -11.57 6.98
N THR A 89 3.62 -11.91 6.68
CA THR A 89 2.61 -11.01 6.12
C THR A 89 1.32 -11.08 6.93
N THR A 90 0.51 -10.06 6.83
CA THR A 90 -0.89 -10.07 7.25
C THR A 90 -1.72 -10.41 6.02
N PRO A 91 -2.41 -11.55 5.97
CA PRO A 91 -3.24 -11.90 4.83
C PRO A 91 -4.41 -10.93 4.69
N ILE A 92 -4.75 -10.60 3.46
CA ILE A 92 -5.94 -9.83 3.09
C ILE A 92 -6.77 -10.61 2.09
N GLU A 93 -8.06 -10.70 2.34
CA GLU A 93 -9.00 -11.49 1.56
C GLU A 93 -9.85 -10.61 0.64
N ASP A 94 -10.49 -11.25 -0.35
CA ASP A 94 -11.45 -10.58 -1.23
C ASP A 94 -12.57 -9.92 -0.41
N GLU A 95 -12.99 -8.72 -0.83
CA GLU A 95 -14.01 -7.91 -0.17
C GLU A 95 -13.65 -7.37 1.23
N GLU A 96 -12.47 -7.73 1.77
CA GLU A 96 -12.02 -7.19 3.05
C GLU A 96 -11.75 -5.68 2.95
N THR A 97 -12.04 -4.95 4.03
CA THR A 97 -11.79 -3.51 4.11
C THR A 97 -10.79 -3.20 5.21
N ILE A 98 -9.66 -2.63 4.83
CA ILE A 98 -8.62 -2.15 5.74
C ILE A 98 -8.81 -0.66 5.96
N LEU A 99 -8.91 -0.24 7.22
CA LEU A 99 -9.09 1.17 7.58
C LEU A 99 -7.77 1.78 8.09
N ILE A 100 -7.42 2.94 7.54
CA ILE A 100 -6.31 3.78 7.99
C ILE A 100 -6.87 5.16 8.29
N GLY A 101 -7.25 5.37 9.55
CA GLY A 101 -8.09 6.50 9.94
C GLY A 101 -9.40 6.51 9.15
N ASN A 102 -9.65 7.61 8.40
CA ASN A 102 -10.85 7.74 7.55
C ASN A 102 -10.64 7.24 6.11
N VAL A 103 -9.49 6.67 5.79
CA VAL A 103 -9.25 6.09 4.47
C VAL A 103 -9.52 4.59 4.52
N ALA A 104 -10.42 4.14 3.66
CA ALA A 104 -10.77 2.74 3.51
C ALA A 104 -10.13 2.17 2.23
N PHE A 105 -9.51 1.01 2.35
CA PHE A 105 -8.98 0.21 1.26
C PHE A 105 -9.78 -1.08 1.20
N ARG A 106 -10.72 -1.19 0.25
CA ARG A 106 -11.44 -2.44 -0.01
C ARG A 106 -10.64 -3.27 -0.99
N VAL A 107 -10.32 -4.48 -0.58
CA VAL A 107 -9.56 -5.45 -1.37
C VAL A 107 -10.49 -6.10 -2.40
N LEU A 108 -10.05 -6.15 -3.64
CA LEU A 108 -10.70 -6.91 -4.70
C LEU A 108 -9.68 -7.93 -5.20
N HIS A 109 -9.95 -9.22 -5.06
CA HIS A 109 -9.09 -10.25 -5.63
C HIS A 109 -9.26 -10.28 -7.15
N THR A 110 -8.23 -9.86 -7.87
CA THR A 110 -8.24 -9.69 -9.33
C THR A 110 -7.14 -10.51 -9.99
N PRO A 111 -7.17 -11.86 -9.86
CA PRO A 111 -6.15 -12.72 -10.44
C PRO A 111 -6.12 -12.59 -11.97
N GLY A 112 -4.92 -12.69 -12.53
CA GLY A 112 -4.72 -12.57 -13.97
C GLY A 112 -3.24 -12.40 -14.30
N HIS A 113 -2.66 -11.26 -13.92
CA HIS A 113 -1.21 -11.06 -14.02
C HIS A 113 -0.46 -12.06 -13.13
N THR A 114 -0.89 -12.17 -11.87
CA THR A 114 -0.48 -13.26 -10.97
C THR A 114 -1.71 -13.85 -10.26
N PRO A 115 -1.61 -15.06 -9.67
CA PRO A 115 -2.74 -15.67 -8.95
C PRO A 115 -3.19 -14.89 -7.71
N GLU A 116 -2.27 -14.20 -7.05
CA GLU A 116 -2.49 -13.43 -5.83
C GLU A 116 -2.83 -11.95 -6.08
N SER A 117 -2.88 -11.51 -7.33
CA SER A 117 -3.12 -10.10 -7.65
C SER A 117 -4.39 -9.56 -7.01
N VAL A 118 -4.27 -8.41 -6.36
CA VAL A 118 -5.40 -7.66 -5.82
C VAL A 118 -5.44 -6.26 -6.40
N SER A 119 -6.64 -5.70 -6.48
CA SER A 119 -6.86 -4.27 -6.69
C SER A 119 -7.40 -3.66 -5.40
N LEU A 120 -7.02 -2.41 -5.12
CA LEU A 120 -7.43 -1.70 -3.92
C LEU A 120 -8.38 -0.56 -4.28
N LEU A 121 -9.64 -0.70 -3.90
CA LEU A 121 -10.63 0.35 -4.08
C LEU A 121 -10.57 1.31 -2.89
N VAL A 122 -10.21 2.58 -3.14
CA VAL A 122 -9.89 3.55 -2.09
C VAL A 122 -11.00 4.58 -1.93
N THR A 123 -11.44 4.75 -0.67
CA THR A 123 -12.50 5.68 -0.27
C THR A 123 -12.02 6.63 0.82
N ASP A 124 -12.26 7.92 0.68
CA ASP A 124 -12.14 8.89 1.78
C ASP A 124 -13.48 9.04 2.52
N ARG A 125 -13.67 8.25 3.57
CA ARG A 125 -14.92 8.21 4.35
C ARG A 125 -15.25 9.53 5.07
N SER A 126 -14.29 10.44 5.19
CA SER A 126 -14.58 11.80 5.70
C SER A 126 -15.39 12.64 4.73
N ARG A 127 -15.50 12.21 3.46
CA ARG A 127 -16.21 12.89 2.37
C ARG A 127 -17.36 12.11 1.75
N GLY A 128 -17.61 10.89 2.24
CA GLY A 128 -18.68 10.01 1.79
C GLY A 128 -18.22 8.56 1.63
N GLU A 129 -19.12 7.71 1.21
CA GLU A 129 -18.86 6.26 1.05
C GLU A 129 -18.49 5.88 -0.40
N GLU A 130 -18.53 6.84 -1.33
CA GLU A 130 -18.19 6.58 -2.72
C GLU A 130 -16.68 6.43 -2.91
N PRO A 131 -16.24 5.40 -3.66
CA PRO A 131 -14.83 5.22 -3.98
C PRO A 131 -14.30 6.36 -4.84
N TRP A 132 -13.05 6.73 -4.60
CA TRP A 132 -12.39 7.80 -5.35
C TRP A 132 -11.57 7.28 -6.52
N PHE A 133 -10.91 6.13 -6.32
CA PHE A 133 -10.09 5.49 -7.34
C PHE A 133 -9.80 4.03 -6.98
N ILE A 134 -9.24 3.31 -7.93
CA ILE A 134 -8.73 1.94 -7.79
C ILE A 134 -7.24 1.92 -8.14
N LEU A 135 -6.49 1.11 -7.43
CA LEU A 135 -5.08 0.80 -7.69
C LEU A 135 -4.94 -0.65 -8.11
#